data_1a5fefb881cb5e10f84c5a5f05418576
#
_entry.id   1a5fefb881cb5e10f84c5a5f05418576
#
_cell.length_a   1.000
_cell.length_b   1.000
_cell.length_c   1.000
_cell.angle_alpha   90.00
_cell.angle_beta   90.00
_cell.angle_gamma   90.00
#
_symmetry.space_group_name_H-M   'P 1'
#
loop_
_entity.id
_entity.type
_entity.pdbx_description
1 polymer ?
#
loop_
_entity_poly.entity_id
_entity_poly.type
_entity_poly.pdbx_seq_one_letter_code
_entity_poly.pdbx_strand_id
1 'polypeptide(L)'
;YIAGGGDQRNLIRVLCSKYFNILCRIILTSSIKDFTSSIFLMKRQIINEVTFLGYGHGEFFIEFLHKVHKKGFKIKEIPYVQKKDQDLTNSKSAPNLAKFFYLGFIYILRIFSSIMRRD
;
A
#
# COMPACT_ATOMS: atom_id res chain seq x y z
N TYR A 1 -3.55 -8.79 -0.30
CA TYR A 1 -4.63 -9.75 -0.24
C TYR A 1 -4.41 -10.91 -1.22
N ILE A 2 -3.50 -11.74 -0.83
CA ILE A 2 -2.95 -12.86 -1.59
C ILE A 2 -3.54 -14.15 -1.03
N ALA A 3 -3.74 -15.16 -1.86
CA ALA A 3 -4.18 -16.48 -1.41
C ALA A 3 -3.18 -17.05 -0.37
N GLY A 4 -3.68 -17.56 0.74
CA GLY A 4 -2.90 -18.04 1.88
C GLY A 4 -2.56 -16.98 2.93
N GLY A 5 -2.86 -15.71 2.68
CA GLY A 5 -2.79 -14.63 3.68
C GLY A 5 -4.11 -14.42 4.41
N GLY A 6 -4.10 -13.58 5.43
CA GLY A 6 -5.29 -13.21 6.19
C GLY A 6 -5.17 -11.86 6.86
N ASP A 7 -6.29 -11.28 7.24
CA ASP A 7 -6.36 -9.99 7.92
C ASP A 7 -7.33 -10.09 9.10
N GLN A 8 -6.81 -10.02 10.30
CA GLN A 8 -7.55 -10.14 11.56
C GLN A 8 -7.93 -8.79 12.18
N ARG A 9 -7.68 -7.69 11.48
CA ARG A 9 -8.05 -6.35 11.94
C ARG A 9 -9.58 -6.16 11.97
N ASN A 10 -10.02 -5.00 12.44
CA ASN A 10 -11.43 -4.63 12.42
C ASN A 10 -12.02 -4.75 10.99
N LEU A 11 -13.23 -5.30 10.87
CA LEU A 11 -13.90 -5.56 9.60
C LEU A 11 -13.97 -4.33 8.69
N ILE A 12 -14.24 -3.15 9.24
CA ILE A 12 -14.30 -1.90 8.46
C ILE A 12 -12.94 -1.60 7.82
N ARG A 13 -11.85 -1.75 8.56
CA ARG A 13 -10.48 -1.54 8.05
C ARG A 13 -10.12 -2.55 6.98
N VAL A 14 -10.52 -3.81 7.17
CA VAL A 14 -10.29 -4.89 6.20
C VAL A 14 -11.03 -4.59 4.89
N LEU A 15 -12.31 -4.23 4.97
CA LEU A 15 -13.12 -3.91 3.80
C LEU A 15 -12.57 -2.69 3.04
N CYS A 16 -12.22 -1.62 3.77
CA CYS A 16 -11.64 -0.42 3.16
C CYS A 16 -10.30 -0.72 2.49
N SER A 17 -9.42 -1.51 3.13
CA SER A 17 -8.15 -1.91 2.53
C SER A 17 -8.35 -2.77 1.28
N LYS A 18 -9.29 -3.69 1.29
CA LYS A 18 -9.64 -4.51 0.11
C LYS A 18 -10.15 -3.64 -1.03
N TYR A 19 -11.08 -2.74 -0.73
CA TYR A 19 -11.66 -1.84 -1.72
C TYR A 19 -10.58 -0.94 -2.33
N PHE A 20 -9.70 -0.41 -1.49
CA PHE A 20 -8.58 0.41 -1.91
C PHE A 20 -7.59 -0.34 -2.80
N ASN A 21 -7.26 -1.58 -2.46
CA ASN A 21 -6.43 -2.43 -3.30
C ASN A 21 -7.06 -2.74 -4.65
N ILE A 22 -8.38 -2.96 -4.69
CA ILE A 22 -9.12 -3.12 -5.95
C ILE A 22 -8.99 -1.86 -6.81
N LEU A 23 -9.17 -0.69 -6.21
CA LEU A 23 -9.02 0.59 -6.89
C LEU A 23 -7.61 0.77 -7.47
N CYS A 24 -6.57 0.50 -6.67
CA CYS A 24 -5.18 0.54 -7.13
C CYS A 24 -4.92 -0.43 -8.29
N ARG A 25 -5.48 -1.62 -8.23
CA ARG A 25 -5.34 -2.64 -9.30
C ARG A 25 -5.99 -2.20 -10.61
N ILE A 26 -7.12 -1.53 -10.54
CA ILE A 26 -7.81 -1.02 -11.74
C ILE A 26 -7.04 0.16 -12.33
N ILE A 27 -6.57 1.08 -11.50
CA ILE A 27 -5.99 2.35 -11.95
C ILE A 27 -4.51 2.22 -12.30
N LEU A 28 -3.74 1.46 -11.53
CA LEU A 28 -2.29 1.37 -11.68
C LEU A 28 -1.85 0.11 -12.43
N THR A 29 -2.09 -1.06 -11.85
CA THR A 29 -1.77 -2.36 -12.46
C THR A 29 -2.46 -3.51 -11.73
N SER A 30 -2.97 -4.46 -12.49
CA SER A 30 -3.55 -5.70 -11.96
C SER A 30 -2.50 -6.73 -11.50
N SER A 31 -1.24 -6.52 -11.85
CA SER A 31 -0.14 -7.45 -11.54
C SER A 31 0.22 -7.48 -10.05
N ILE A 32 -0.07 -6.42 -9.31
CA ILE A 32 0.16 -6.32 -7.86
C ILE A 32 -1.18 -6.44 -7.14
N LYS A 33 -1.25 -7.27 -6.11
CA LYS A 33 -2.48 -7.55 -5.37
C LYS A 33 -2.61 -6.74 -4.09
N ASP A 34 -1.49 -6.37 -3.46
CA ASP A 34 -1.48 -5.60 -2.22
C ASP A 34 -0.56 -4.37 -2.30
N PHE A 35 -1.20 -3.21 -2.35
CA PHE A 35 -0.54 -1.90 -2.34
C PHE A 35 -0.46 -1.25 -0.94
N THR A 36 -0.98 -1.92 0.09
CA THR A 36 -1.20 -1.31 1.41
C THR A 36 -0.37 -1.90 2.55
N SER A 37 0.34 -2.99 2.33
CA SER A 37 1.10 -3.68 3.38
C SER A 37 2.28 -2.88 3.92
N SER A 38 2.95 -2.13 3.07
CA SER A 38 4.16 -1.35 3.38
C SER A 38 5.32 -2.18 3.96
N ILE A 39 5.23 -3.52 3.87
CA ILE A 39 6.27 -4.46 4.30
C ILE A 39 6.91 -5.02 3.04
N PHE A 40 8.20 -4.75 2.84
CA PHE A 40 8.90 -5.19 1.65
C PHE A 40 10.39 -5.39 1.87
N LEU A 41 10.98 -6.20 1.02
CA LEU A 41 12.41 -6.37 0.87
C LEU A 41 12.79 -6.11 -0.58
N MET A 42 13.84 -5.38 -0.82
CA MET A 42 14.30 -5.08 -2.17
C MET A 42 15.82 -5.18 -2.32
N LYS A 43 16.26 -5.39 -3.56
CA LYS A 43 17.68 -5.27 -3.88
C LYS A 43 18.11 -3.81 -3.81
N ARG A 44 19.30 -3.54 -3.25
CA ARG A 44 19.83 -2.19 -3.06
C ARG A 44 19.89 -1.38 -4.37
N GLN A 45 20.18 -2.02 -5.50
CA GLN A 45 20.23 -1.36 -6.80
C GLN A 45 18.91 -0.66 -7.20
N ILE A 46 17.77 -1.13 -6.71
CA ILE A 46 16.46 -0.55 -7.03
C ILE A 46 16.35 0.89 -6.51
N ILE A 47 16.98 1.22 -5.37
CA ILE A 47 17.00 2.58 -4.82
C ILE A 47 17.69 3.56 -5.76
N ASN A 48 18.67 3.09 -6.51
CA ASN A 48 19.40 3.93 -7.46
C ASN A 48 18.61 4.20 -8.74
N GLU A 49 17.68 3.30 -9.07
CA GLU A 49 16.92 3.35 -10.32
C GLU A 49 15.48 3.88 -10.14
N VAL A 50 14.95 3.75 -8.94
CA VAL A 50 13.58 4.17 -8.61
C VAL A 50 13.62 5.18 -7.47
N THR A 51 13.10 6.38 -7.72
CA THR A 51 12.99 7.40 -6.68
C THR A 51 12.07 6.92 -5.56
N PHE A 52 12.62 6.79 -4.38
CA PHE A 52 11.90 6.41 -3.17
C PHE A 52 11.58 7.66 -2.34
N LEU A 53 10.32 8.03 -2.29
CA LEU A 53 9.83 9.17 -1.51
C LEU A 53 9.23 8.66 -0.20
N GLY A 54 10.07 8.38 0.78
CA GLY A 54 9.70 7.74 2.05
C GLY A 54 9.05 8.69 3.07
N TYR A 55 8.14 9.56 2.65
CA TYR A 55 7.38 10.43 3.55
C TYR A 55 5.88 10.07 3.56
N GLY A 56 5.21 10.37 4.65
CA GLY A 56 3.78 10.10 4.84
C GLY A 56 3.51 8.86 5.72
N HIS A 57 2.30 8.34 5.64
CA HIS A 57 1.80 7.24 6.48
C HIS A 57 1.68 5.89 5.76
N GLY A 58 2.48 5.67 4.71
CA GLY A 58 2.47 4.44 3.92
C GLY A 58 1.98 4.62 2.49
N GLU A 59 1.41 5.77 2.14
CA GLU A 59 1.00 6.10 0.77
C GLU A 59 2.18 6.13 -0.21
N PHE A 60 3.39 6.40 0.28
CA PHE A 60 4.61 6.31 -0.51
C PHE A 60 4.82 4.93 -1.15
N PHE A 61 4.33 3.89 -0.48
CA PHE A 61 4.49 2.52 -0.94
C PHE A 61 3.73 2.26 -2.24
N ILE A 62 2.57 2.87 -2.41
CA ILE A 62 1.76 2.78 -3.62
C ILE A 62 2.54 3.32 -4.82
N GLU A 63 3.07 4.53 -4.68
CA GLU A 63 3.86 5.18 -5.73
C GLU A 63 5.13 4.39 -6.03
N PHE A 64 5.82 3.95 -5.00
CA PHE A 64 7.03 3.15 -5.14
C PHE A 64 6.78 1.85 -5.89
N LEU A 65 5.77 1.06 -5.50
CA LEU A 65 5.42 -0.18 -6.19
C LEU A 65 5.04 0.06 -7.66
N HIS A 66 4.28 1.12 -7.92
CA HIS A 66 3.91 1.48 -9.29
C HIS A 66 5.15 1.78 -10.15
N LYS A 67 6.09 2.56 -9.64
CA LYS A 67 7.34 2.91 -10.33
C LYS A 67 8.22 1.68 -10.56
N VAL A 68 8.37 0.83 -9.55
CA VAL A 68 9.14 -0.43 -9.65
C VAL A 68 8.54 -1.32 -10.73
N HIS A 69 7.22 -1.47 -10.75
CA HIS A 69 6.52 -2.24 -11.77
C HIS A 69 6.70 -1.63 -13.16
N LYS A 70 6.53 -0.32 -13.30
CA LYS A 70 6.64 0.40 -14.58
C LYS A 70 8.05 0.29 -15.18
N LYS A 71 9.07 0.20 -14.36
CA LYS A 71 10.46 -0.05 -14.81
C LYS A 71 10.77 -1.51 -15.14
N GLY A 72 9.80 -2.40 -15.02
CA GLY A 72 9.94 -3.80 -15.40
C GLY A 72 10.59 -4.70 -14.35
N PHE A 73 10.79 -4.23 -13.13
CA PHE A 73 11.30 -5.08 -12.04
C PHE A 73 10.27 -6.13 -11.63
N LYS A 74 10.76 -7.34 -11.36
CA LYS A 74 9.91 -8.43 -10.90
C LYS A 74 9.55 -8.21 -9.42
N ILE A 75 8.25 -8.21 -9.14
CA ILE A 75 7.70 -8.12 -7.79
C ILE A 75 7.14 -9.50 -7.42
N LYS A 76 7.58 -10.02 -6.27
CA LYS A 76 7.03 -11.25 -5.69
C LYS A 76 6.29 -10.90 -4.42
N GLU A 77 5.03 -11.24 -4.38
CA GLU A 77 4.20 -11.09 -3.19
C GLU A 77 4.20 -12.39 -2.38
N ILE A 78 4.40 -12.28 -1.07
CA ILE A 78 4.44 -13.40 -0.14
C ILE A 78 3.24 -13.26 0.80
N PRO A 79 2.38 -14.28 0.93
CA PRO A 79 1.25 -14.23 1.83
C PRO A 79 1.69 -14.17 3.30
N TYR A 80 1.01 -13.38 4.10
CA TYR A 80 1.16 -13.33 5.54
C TYR A 80 -0.18 -13.04 6.22
N VAL A 81 -0.27 -13.30 7.52
CA VAL A 81 -1.46 -13.02 8.32
C VAL A 81 -1.24 -11.72 9.10
N GLN A 82 -2.00 -10.68 8.76
CA GLN A 82 -2.05 -9.45 9.53
C GLN A 82 -2.83 -9.69 10.83
N LYS A 83 -2.13 -9.71 11.95
CA LYS A 83 -2.75 -9.88 13.27
C LYS A 83 -3.53 -8.64 13.69
N LYS A 84 -4.51 -8.83 14.57
CA LYS A 84 -5.22 -7.73 15.22
C LYS A 84 -4.24 -6.95 16.09
N ASP A 85 -4.29 -5.62 16.01
CA ASP A 85 -3.53 -4.77 16.91
C ASP A 85 -3.95 -5.06 18.37
N GLN A 86 -3.00 -5.44 19.20
CA GLN A 86 -3.27 -5.77 20.60
C GLN A 86 -3.64 -4.51 21.42
N ASP A 87 -3.25 -3.34 20.92
CA ASP A 87 -3.52 -2.04 21.53
C ASP A 87 -4.18 -1.11 20.51
N LEU A 88 -5.50 -0.93 20.64
CA LEU A 88 -6.26 0.01 19.80
C LEU A 88 -5.77 1.46 19.93
N THR A 89 -5.11 1.79 21.04
CA THR A 89 -4.54 3.11 21.34
C THR A 89 -3.22 3.38 20.61
N ASN A 90 -2.51 2.33 20.18
CA ASN A 90 -1.19 2.41 19.54
C ASN A 90 -1.22 2.27 18.01
N SER A 91 -2.38 2.19 17.40
CA SER A 91 -2.49 2.26 15.94
C SER A 91 -2.13 3.67 15.45
N LYS A 92 -0.87 3.85 15.11
CA LYS A 92 -0.34 5.13 14.59
C LYS A 92 -1.01 5.58 13.29
N SER A 93 -1.56 4.62 12.53
CA SER A 93 -2.10 4.89 11.20
C SER A 93 -3.50 5.51 11.22
N ALA A 94 -4.37 5.11 12.16
CA ALA A 94 -5.73 5.65 12.22
C ALA A 94 -6.37 5.42 13.60
N PRO A 95 -6.19 6.31 14.59
CA PRO A 95 -6.76 6.16 15.93
C PRO A 95 -8.29 6.31 15.95
N ASN A 96 -8.90 6.93 14.94
CA ASN A 96 -10.34 7.08 14.80
C ASN A 96 -10.80 7.02 13.35
N LEU A 97 -12.12 6.88 13.12
CA LEU A 97 -12.70 6.78 11.78
C LEU A 97 -12.46 8.03 10.92
N ALA A 98 -12.54 9.23 11.51
CA ALA A 98 -12.33 10.48 10.79
C ALA A 98 -10.90 10.55 10.22
N LYS A 99 -9.89 10.22 11.03
CA LYS A 99 -8.50 10.16 10.59
C LYS A 99 -8.27 9.05 9.56
N PHE A 100 -8.96 7.93 9.70
CA PHE A 100 -8.89 6.83 8.74
C PHE A 100 -9.40 7.25 7.35
N PHE A 101 -10.54 7.94 7.26
CA PHE A 101 -11.06 8.46 5.99
C PHE A 101 -10.17 9.56 5.41
N TYR A 102 -9.62 10.42 6.26
CA TYR A 102 -8.65 11.44 5.83
C TYR A 102 -7.41 10.81 5.20
N LEU A 103 -6.84 9.79 5.82
CA LEU A 103 -5.71 9.03 5.26
C LEU A 103 -6.07 8.33 3.95
N GLY A 104 -7.27 7.76 3.86
CA GLY A 104 -7.79 7.16 2.63
C GLY A 104 -7.85 8.17 1.48
N PHE A 105 -8.27 9.39 1.75
CA PHE A 105 -8.27 10.48 0.78
C PHE A 105 -6.84 10.84 0.31
N ILE A 106 -5.89 10.93 1.23
CA ILE A 106 -4.47 11.15 0.89
C ILE A 106 -3.95 10.03 -0.01
N TYR A 107 -4.31 8.78 0.26
CA TYR A 107 -3.92 7.63 -0.56
C TYR A 107 -4.47 7.75 -1.99
N ILE A 108 -5.72 8.17 -2.15
CA ILE A 108 -6.32 8.42 -3.47
C ILE A 108 -5.55 9.51 -4.23
N LEU A 109 -5.26 10.62 -3.56
CA LEU A 109 -4.44 11.68 -4.16
C LEU A 109 -3.07 11.18 -4.58
N ARG A 110 -2.48 10.26 -3.81
CA ARG A 110 -1.18 9.66 -4.13
C ARG A 110 -1.25 8.76 -5.37
N ILE A 111 -2.35 8.04 -5.58
CA ILE A 111 -2.56 7.26 -6.80
C ILE A 111 -2.53 8.18 -8.03
N PHE A 112 -3.30 9.26 -8.01
CA PHE A 112 -3.32 10.22 -9.12
C PHE A 112 -1.95 10.87 -9.33
N SER A 113 -1.29 11.26 -8.27
CA SER A 113 0.07 11.82 -8.30
C SER A 113 1.08 10.85 -8.93
N SER A 114 0.98 9.56 -8.61
CA SER A 114 1.83 8.52 -9.18
C SER A 114 1.65 8.36 -10.69
N ILE A 115 0.43 8.53 -11.19
CA ILE A 115 0.14 8.46 -12.63
C ILE A 115 0.69 9.68 -13.35
N MET A 116 0.57 10.87 -12.75
CA MET A 116 0.97 12.14 -13.37
C MET A 116 2.48 12.36 -13.38
N ARG A 117 3.21 11.77 -12.45
CA ARG A 117 4.67 11.87 -12.41
C ARG A 117 5.29 11.01 -13.49
N ARG A 118 5.95 11.65 -14.43
CA ARG A 118 6.84 11.00 -15.40
C ARG A 118 8.21 10.87 -14.74
N ASP A 119 8.62 9.67 -14.56
CA ASP A 119 10.03 9.35 -14.20
C ASP A 119 10.81 8.99 -15.44
#